data_4ffe4f926d83e29b9cdda0cae0c01770
#
_entry.id   4ffe4f926d83e29b9cdda0cae0c01770
#
_cell.length_a   1.000
_cell.length_b   1.000
_cell.length_c   1.000
_cell.angle_alpha   90.00
_cell.angle_beta   90.00
_cell.angle_gamma   90.00
#
_symmetry.space_group_name_H-M   'P 1'
#
loop_
_entity.id
_entity.type
_entity.pdbx_description
1 polymer ?
#
loop_
_entity_poly.entity_id
_entity_poly.type
_entity_poly.pdbx_seq_one_letter_code
_entity_poly.pdbx_strand_id
1 'polypeptide(L)'
;YERAELLRRGNDFDKAAAVYEQIVSLAPNDAEAYWSLVLCRYGIEYVEDPASHRRVPTINRVQIGSILEDADYLSALRNADDEQKAVYIAEAKAIEAIQKDYLAISECEKPFDVFICYKETDDNGKRTMDSVLANDLYHQLTQEGFKVFFSRITLEDKLGTEYEPYIFAALNSAKVMVVLGTRPEYFSAVWVRNEWSRFLTLIKNGEQKVLIPAYRDMSPYDLPEEFSHLQALDM
;
A
#
# COMPACT_ATOMS: atom_id res chain seq x y z
N TYR A 1 17.94 -10.10 -9.04
CA TYR A 1 17.01 -9.27 -9.80
C TYR A 1 15.70 -10.00 -10.11
N GLU A 2 15.72 -11.11 -10.86
CA GLU A 2 14.49 -11.82 -11.30
C GLU A 2 13.46 -12.06 -10.19
N ARG A 3 13.94 -12.51 -9.00
CA ARG A 3 13.04 -12.71 -7.83
C ARG A 3 12.38 -11.41 -7.37
N ALA A 4 13.14 -10.31 -7.30
CA ALA A 4 12.62 -9.03 -6.87
C ALA A 4 11.61 -8.46 -7.87
N GLU A 5 11.90 -8.62 -9.17
CA GLU A 5 10.99 -8.20 -10.23
C GLU A 5 9.66 -8.98 -10.22
N LEU A 6 9.71 -10.30 -10.01
CA LEU A 6 8.50 -11.13 -9.86
C LEU A 6 7.67 -10.69 -8.66
N LEU A 7 8.29 -10.39 -7.51
CA LEU A 7 7.59 -9.88 -6.32
C LEU A 7 6.96 -8.52 -6.61
N ARG A 8 7.67 -7.60 -7.25
CA ARG A 8 7.16 -6.28 -7.61
C ARG A 8 5.98 -6.37 -8.58
N ARG A 9 6.06 -7.20 -9.61
CA ARG A 9 4.95 -7.47 -10.55
C ARG A 9 3.75 -8.13 -9.87
N GLY A 10 3.96 -8.85 -8.78
CA GLY A 10 2.90 -9.41 -7.94
C GLY A 10 2.42 -8.44 -6.85
N ASN A 11 2.81 -7.16 -6.90
CA ASN A 11 2.48 -6.11 -5.93
C ASN A 11 2.98 -6.38 -4.50
N ASP A 12 3.87 -7.35 -4.30
CA ASP A 12 4.52 -7.59 -3.00
C ASP A 12 5.75 -6.68 -2.85
N PHE A 13 5.47 -5.37 -2.80
CA PHE A 13 6.47 -4.31 -2.84
C PHE A 13 7.46 -4.37 -1.68
N ASP A 14 7.01 -4.75 -0.47
CA ASP A 14 7.88 -4.81 0.70
C ASP A 14 8.91 -5.94 0.56
N LYS A 15 8.50 -7.12 0.10
CA LYS A 15 9.44 -8.21 -0.15
C LYS A 15 10.36 -7.93 -1.33
N ALA A 16 9.85 -7.26 -2.37
CA ALA A 16 10.67 -6.83 -3.50
C ALA A 16 11.75 -5.85 -3.02
N ALA A 17 11.37 -4.83 -2.25
CA ALA A 17 12.29 -3.84 -1.68
C ALA A 17 13.38 -4.51 -0.83
N ALA A 18 13.02 -5.44 0.07
CA ALA A 18 14.00 -6.17 0.87
C ALA A 18 15.06 -6.91 0.04
N VAL A 19 14.69 -7.44 -1.14
CA VAL A 19 15.66 -8.06 -2.06
C VAL A 19 16.52 -7.00 -2.74
N TYR A 20 15.96 -5.87 -3.18
CA TYR A 20 16.74 -4.77 -3.78
C TYR A 20 17.70 -4.13 -2.77
N GLU A 21 17.31 -3.98 -1.49
CA GLU A 21 18.21 -3.54 -0.41
C GLU A 21 19.43 -4.46 -0.24
N GLN A 22 19.22 -5.78 -0.34
CA GLN A 22 20.34 -6.73 -0.35
C GLN A 22 21.26 -6.53 -1.56
N ILE A 23 20.69 -6.25 -2.75
CA ILE A 23 21.49 -5.96 -3.96
C ILE A 23 22.31 -4.69 -3.74
N VAL A 24 21.71 -3.60 -3.28
CA VAL A 24 22.41 -2.35 -2.97
C VAL A 24 23.52 -2.56 -1.93
N SER A 25 23.29 -3.41 -0.92
CA SER A 25 24.30 -3.73 0.10
C SER A 25 25.52 -4.44 -0.50
N LEU A 26 25.33 -5.26 -1.53
CA LEU A 26 26.40 -6.00 -2.23
C LEU A 26 27.03 -5.20 -3.38
N ALA A 27 26.26 -4.34 -4.01
CA ALA A 27 26.65 -3.50 -5.15
C ALA A 27 26.18 -2.05 -4.95
N PRO A 28 26.87 -1.23 -4.13
CA PRO A 28 26.45 0.13 -3.77
C PRO A 28 26.39 1.13 -4.93
N ASN A 29 26.92 0.76 -6.09
CA ASN A 29 26.91 1.60 -7.30
C ASN A 29 25.88 1.12 -8.34
N ASP A 30 24.99 0.21 -7.97
CA ASP A 30 23.96 -0.31 -8.88
C ASP A 30 22.78 0.66 -8.97
N ALA A 31 22.77 1.46 -10.05
CA ALA A 31 21.74 2.47 -10.30
C ALA A 31 20.34 1.86 -10.44
N GLU A 32 20.24 0.68 -11.09
CA GLU A 32 18.97 0.00 -11.32
C GLU A 32 18.35 -0.51 -10.01
N ALA A 33 19.19 -0.98 -9.07
CA ALA A 33 18.71 -1.42 -7.78
C ALA A 33 18.11 -0.26 -6.96
N TYR A 34 18.76 0.91 -6.96
CA TYR A 34 18.21 2.11 -6.33
C TYR A 34 16.91 2.58 -6.99
N TRP A 35 16.88 2.61 -8.33
CA TRP A 35 15.65 2.95 -9.05
C TRP A 35 14.52 1.97 -8.72
N SER A 36 14.80 0.68 -8.65
CA SER A 36 13.84 -0.34 -8.28
C SER A 36 13.30 -0.19 -6.85
N LEU A 37 14.11 0.30 -5.90
CA LEU A 37 13.65 0.66 -4.54
C LEU A 37 12.63 1.80 -4.59
N VAL A 38 12.87 2.81 -5.42
CA VAL A 38 11.89 3.90 -5.65
C VAL A 38 10.59 3.33 -6.19
N LEU A 39 10.64 2.49 -7.24
CA LEU A 39 9.46 1.87 -7.82
C LEU A 39 8.66 1.04 -6.79
N CYS A 40 9.33 0.33 -5.89
CA CYS A 40 8.68 -0.40 -4.79
C CYS A 40 8.04 0.54 -3.77
N ARG A 41 8.70 1.63 -3.40
CA ARG A 41 8.20 2.61 -2.42
C ARG A 41 6.93 3.28 -2.87
N TYR A 42 6.85 3.65 -4.14
CA TYR A 42 5.67 4.26 -4.75
C TYR A 42 4.66 3.23 -5.27
N GLY A 43 4.97 1.93 -5.19
CA GLY A 43 4.11 0.86 -5.69
C GLY A 43 3.84 0.98 -7.18
N ILE A 44 4.89 1.24 -7.96
CA ILE A 44 4.75 1.50 -9.39
C ILE A 44 4.53 0.21 -10.17
N GLU A 45 3.43 0.18 -10.89
CA GLU A 45 3.15 -0.75 -11.98
C GLU A 45 3.11 -0.01 -13.30
N TYR A 46 3.44 -0.71 -14.39
CA TYR A 46 3.33 -0.18 -15.74
C TYR A 46 2.20 -0.89 -16.47
N VAL A 47 1.15 -0.17 -16.77
CA VAL A 47 0.00 -0.66 -17.54
C VAL A 47 0.03 -0.12 -18.96
N GLU A 48 -0.58 -0.85 -19.89
CA GLU A 48 -0.77 -0.34 -21.26
C GLU A 48 -1.94 0.64 -21.28
N ASP A 49 -1.67 1.88 -21.67
CA ASP A 49 -2.71 2.87 -21.92
C ASP A 49 -3.49 2.48 -23.20
N PRO A 50 -4.80 2.25 -23.10
CA PRO A 50 -5.61 1.83 -24.24
C PRO A 50 -5.64 2.81 -25.41
N ALA A 51 -5.42 4.10 -25.14
CA ALA A 51 -5.48 5.15 -26.17
C ALA A 51 -4.16 5.29 -26.93
N SER A 52 -3.03 5.21 -26.24
CA SER A 52 -1.70 5.44 -26.83
C SER A 52 -0.91 4.15 -27.11
N HIS A 53 -1.36 2.99 -26.60
CA HIS A 53 -0.65 1.71 -26.59
C HIS A 53 0.77 1.80 -25.97
N ARG A 54 0.99 2.80 -25.10
CA ARG A 54 2.24 2.97 -24.39
C ARG A 54 2.11 2.46 -22.97
N ARG A 55 3.21 1.99 -22.42
CA ARG A 55 3.27 1.65 -21.00
C ARG A 55 3.38 2.95 -20.20
N VAL A 56 2.43 3.15 -19.30
CA VAL A 56 2.37 4.28 -18.39
C VAL A 56 2.45 3.79 -16.93
N PRO A 57 3.10 4.53 -16.03
CA PRO A 57 3.14 4.17 -14.63
C PRO A 57 1.78 4.40 -13.97
N THR A 58 1.43 3.53 -13.03
CA THR A 58 0.36 3.74 -12.04
C THR A 58 0.97 3.72 -10.65
N ILE A 59 0.34 4.40 -9.69
CA ILE A 59 0.82 4.47 -8.30
C ILE A 59 -0.13 3.69 -7.41
N ASN A 60 0.40 2.69 -6.69
CA ASN A 60 -0.37 1.90 -5.72
C ASN A 60 0.01 2.23 -4.25
N ARG A 61 0.99 3.13 -4.05
CA ARG A 61 1.47 3.59 -2.74
C ARG A 61 1.85 5.06 -2.80
N VAL A 62 0.87 5.95 -2.73
CA VAL A 62 1.13 7.39 -2.71
C VAL A 62 2.03 7.75 -1.51
N GLN A 63 2.99 8.62 -1.74
CA GLN A 63 3.87 9.21 -0.72
C GLN A 63 3.57 10.71 -0.60
N ILE A 64 3.84 11.30 0.57
CA ILE A 64 3.69 12.75 0.78
C ILE A 64 4.86 13.51 0.14
N GLY A 65 6.08 12.97 0.29
CA GLY A 65 7.30 13.57 -0.25
C GLY A 65 7.41 13.44 -1.77
N SER A 66 8.06 14.40 -2.41
CA SER A 66 8.34 14.36 -3.86
C SER A 66 9.30 13.21 -4.20
N ILE A 67 9.00 12.48 -5.26
CA ILE A 67 9.91 11.45 -5.81
C ILE A 67 11.24 12.08 -6.24
N LEU A 68 11.24 13.34 -6.66
CA LEU A 68 12.44 14.04 -7.12
C LEU A 68 13.42 14.34 -5.96
N GLU A 69 12.97 14.29 -4.71
CA GLU A 69 13.76 14.47 -3.49
C GLU A 69 14.08 13.14 -2.79
N ASP A 70 13.59 12.02 -3.32
CA ASP A 70 13.81 10.70 -2.75
C ASP A 70 15.30 10.31 -2.76
N ALA A 71 15.80 9.82 -1.63
CA ALA A 71 17.22 9.50 -1.46
C ALA A 71 17.73 8.42 -2.40
N ASP A 72 16.89 7.39 -2.67
CA ASP A 72 17.25 6.31 -3.58
C ASP A 72 17.16 6.78 -5.03
N TYR A 73 16.20 7.65 -5.39
CA TYR A 73 16.19 8.31 -6.71
C TYR A 73 17.46 9.10 -6.96
N LEU A 74 17.88 9.93 -5.99
CA LEU A 74 19.12 10.68 -6.12
C LEU A 74 20.37 9.77 -6.19
N SER A 75 20.32 8.62 -5.51
CA SER A 75 21.39 7.61 -5.61
C SER A 75 21.38 6.90 -6.96
N ALA A 76 20.20 6.56 -7.49
CA ALA A 76 20.08 6.04 -8.84
C ALA A 76 20.70 6.99 -9.87
N LEU A 77 20.36 8.28 -9.81
CA LEU A 77 20.93 9.28 -10.73
C LEU A 77 22.45 9.43 -10.59
N ARG A 78 22.99 9.34 -9.37
CA ARG A 78 24.46 9.44 -9.18
C ARG A 78 25.22 8.28 -9.81
N ASN A 79 24.66 7.09 -9.79
CA ASN A 79 25.31 5.88 -10.24
C ASN A 79 24.96 5.50 -11.69
N ALA A 80 23.94 6.09 -12.29
CA ALA A 80 23.47 5.82 -13.65
C ALA A 80 24.40 6.40 -14.72
N ASP A 81 24.46 5.74 -15.87
CA ASP A 81 25.01 6.32 -17.09
C ASP A 81 24.03 7.37 -17.69
N ASP A 82 24.43 8.02 -18.78
CA ASP A 82 23.62 9.12 -19.36
C ASP A 82 22.29 8.64 -19.96
N GLU A 83 22.23 7.40 -20.48
CA GLU A 83 21.01 6.81 -21.02
C GLU A 83 20.04 6.45 -19.90
N GLN A 84 20.51 5.77 -18.86
CA GLN A 84 19.74 5.46 -17.68
C GLN A 84 19.20 6.72 -16.98
N LYS A 85 20.05 7.75 -16.82
CA LYS A 85 19.62 9.04 -16.25
C LYS A 85 18.47 9.65 -17.00
N ALA A 86 18.54 9.66 -18.33
CA ALA A 86 17.48 10.22 -19.16
C ALA A 86 16.15 9.49 -18.93
N VAL A 87 16.18 8.16 -18.81
CA VAL A 87 15.00 7.34 -18.52
C VAL A 87 14.47 7.63 -17.11
N TYR A 88 15.30 7.56 -16.07
CA TYR A 88 14.87 7.77 -14.69
C TYR A 88 14.29 9.16 -14.45
N ILE A 89 14.88 10.20 -15.07
CA ILE A 89 14.34 11.57 -14.98
C ILE A 89 12.97 11.68 -15.66
N ALA A 90 12.80 11.06 -16.83
CA ALA A 90 11.53 11.12 -17.55
C ALA A 90 10.41 10.37 -16.77
N GLU A 91 10.72 9.19 -16.27
CA GLU A 91 9.78 8.38 -15.49
C GLU A 91 9.44 9.03 -14.14
N ALA A 92 10.44 9.55 -13.41
CA ALA A 92 10.20 10.25 -12.15
C ALA A 92 9.29 11.46 -12.32
N LYS A 93 9.42 12.22 -13.41
CA LYS A 93 8.51 13.35 -13.72
C LYS A 93 7.09 12.88 -14.00
N ALA A 94 6.91 11.76 -14.68
CA ALA A 94 5.59 11.19 -14.94
C ALA A 94 4.94 10.71 -13.63
N ILE A 95 5.68 10.01 -12.77
CA ILE A 95 5.23 9.57 -11.46
C ILE A 95 4.88 10.77 -10.56
N GLU A 96 5.74 11.80 -10.53
CA GLU A 96 5.50 13.02 -9.76
C GLU A 96 4.21 13.74 -10.17
N ALA A 97 3.88 13.76 -11.47
CA ALA A 97 2.64 14.35 -11.95
C ALA A 97 1.41 13.59 -11.44
N ILE A 98 1.41 12.26 -11.56
CA ILE A 98 0.33 11.41 -11.06
C ILE A 98 0.19 11.54 -9.53
N GLN A 99 1.32 11.57 -8.81
CA GLN A 99 1.34 11.74 -7.36
C GLN A 99 0.66 13.05 -6.94
N LYS A 100 0.95 14.16 -7.62
CA LYS A 100 0.33 15.46 -7.33
C LYS A 100 -1.18 15.42 -7.52
N ASP A 101 -1.65 14.79 -8.59
CA ASP A 101 -3.08 14.63 -8.84
C ASP A 101 -3.74 13.78 -7.74
N TYR A 102 -3.10 12.70 -7.31
CA TYR A 102 -3.60 11.84 -6.24
C TYR A 102 -3.61 12.54 -4.89
N LEU A 103 -2.59 13.33 -4.56
CA LEU A 103 -2.57 14.13 -3.35
C LEU A 103 -3.70 15.18 -3.35
N ALA A 104 -3.91 15.87 -4.47
CA ALA A 104 -5.00 16.85 -4.61
C ALA A 104 -6.39 16.20 -4.42
N ILE A 105 -6.61 15.00 -4.96
CA ILE A 105 -7.85 14.24 -4.73
C ILE A 105 -7.98 13.89 -3.26
N SER A 106 -6.90 13.40 -2.63
CA SER A 106 -6.92 12.97 -1.23
C SER A 106 -7.22 14.10 -0.24
N GLU A 107 -6.75 15.32 -0.54
CA GLU A 107 -7.02 16.52 0.26
C GLU A 107 -8.50 16.93 0.27
N CYS A 108 -9.26 16.53 -0.75
CA CYS A 108 -10.71 16.77 -0.83
C CYS A 108 -11.52 15.80 0.02
N GLU A 109 -10.94 14.70 0.47
CA GLU A 109 -11.63 13.69 1.27
C GLU A 109 -11.75 14.13 2.74
N LYS A 110 -12.92 13.87 3.32
CA LYS A 110 -13.13 14.13 4.76
C LYS A 110 -12.38 13.08 5.58
N PRO A 111 -11.73 13.50 6.69
CA PRO A 111 -10.98 12.56 7.54
C PRO A 111 -11.83 11.39 8.03
N PHE A 112 -11.21 10.23 8.13
CA PHE A 112 -11.77 9.01 8.72
C PHE A 112 -11.28 8.83 10.16
N ASP A 113 -12.09 8.18 11.00
CA ASP A 113 -11.73 7.78 12.35
C ASP A 113 -11.12 6.36 12.36
N VAL A 114 -11.73 5.46 11.60
CA VAL A 114 -11.38 4.04 11.56
C VAL A 114 -11.20 3.56 10.13
N PHE A 115 -10.17 2.75 9.90
CA PHE A 115 -9.93 2.02 8.65
C PHE A 115 -10.12 0.52 8.92
N ILE A 116 -11.01 -0.15 8.20
CA ILE A 116 -11.19 -1.60 8.25
C ILE A 116 -10.41 -2.24 7.10
N CYS A 117 -9.34 -2.98 7.43
CA CYS A 117 -8.49 -3.72 6.51
C CYS A 117 -8.83 -5.21 6.58
N TYR A 118 -9.17 -5.82 5.45
CA TYR A 118 -9.66 -7.20 5.39
C TYR A 118 -9.53 -7.79 3.99
N LYS A 119 -9.62 -9.12 3.87
CA LYS A 119 -9.64 -9.83 2.58
C LYS A 119 -11.07 -9.91 2.05
N GLU A 120 -11.40 -9.17 0.99
CA GLU A 120 -12.76 -9.13 0.41
C GLU A 120 -13.17 -10.47 -0.22
N THR A 121 -12.32 -11.02 -1.10
CA THR A 121 -12.63 -12.23 -1.86
C THR A 121 -11.54 -13.28 -1.72
N ASP A 122 -11.94 -14.56 -1.77
CA ASP A 122 -11.01 -15.68 -1.86
C ASP A 122 -10.41 -15.81 -3.29
N ASP A 123 -9.57 -16.83 -3.49
CA ASP A 123 -8.91 -17.09 -4.77
C ASP A 123 -9.90 -17.51 -5.90
N ASN A 124 -11.14 -17.85 -5.55
CA ASN A 124 -12.22 -18.17 -6.48
C ASN A 124 -13.12 -16.96 -6.75
N GLY A 125 -12.79 -15.78 -6.22
CA GLY A 125 -13.59 -14.57 -6.37
C GLY A 125 -14.86 -14.55 -5.50
N LYS A 126 -15.02 -15.49 -4.55
CA LYS A 126 -16.13 -15.50 -3.62
C LYS A 126 -15.81 -14.65 -2.40
N ARG A 127 -16.83 -13.99 -1.86
CA ARG A 127 -16.72 -13.23 -0.63
C ARG A 127 -16.23 -14.09 0.53
N THR A 128 -15.27 -13.59 1.27
CA THR A 128 -14.75 -14.24 2.47
C THR A 128 -15.66 -14.01 3.68
N MET A 129 -15.44 -14.77 4.74
CA MET A 129 -16.06 -14.50 6.05
C MET A 129 -15.57 -13.16 6.59
N ASP A 130 -14.31 -12.78 6.33
CA ASP A 130 -13.74 -11.48 6.72
C ASP A 130 -14.59 -10.33 6.19
N SER A 131 -15.04 -10.41 4.93
CA SER A 131 -15.88 -9.35 4.33
C SER A 131 -17.27 -9.26 4.98
N VAL A 132 -17.80 -10.35 5.53
CA VAL A 132 -19.06 -10.35 6.30
C VAL A 132 -18.85 -9.69 7.66
N LEU A 133 -17.82 -10.08 8.39
CA LEU A 133 -17.48 -9.52 9.70
C LEU A 133 -17.11 -8.02 9.59
N ALA A 134 -16.37 -7.65 8.54
CA ALA A 134 -16.03 -6.26 8.27
C ALA A 134 -17.26 -5.39 8.00
N ASN A 135 -18.25 -5.94 7.28
CA ASN A 135 -19.51 -5.25 7.05
C ASN A 135 -20.31 -5.04 8.35
N ASP A 136 -20.37 -6.06 9.22
CA ASP A 136 -21.05 -5.95 10.52
C ASP A 136 -20.35 -4.93 11.41
N LEU A 137 -19.03 -4.97 11.47
CA LEU A 137 -18.22 -4.00 12.22
C LEU A 137 -18.41 -2.57 11.68
N TYR A 138 -18.45 -2.39 10.36
CA TYR A 138 -18.72 -1.10 9.72
C TYR A 138 -20.04 -0.52 10.21
N HIS A 139 -21.13 -1.30 10.19
CA HIS A 139 -22.43 -0.83 10.62
C HIS A 139 -22.48 -0.48 12.10
N GLN A 140 -21.85 -1.30 12.97
CA GLN A 140 -21.80 -1.02 14.41
C GLN A 140 -21.03 0.28 14.69
N LEU A 141 -19.83 0.44 14.13
CA LEU A 141 -19.03 1.64 14.33
C LEU A 141 -19.70 2.91 13.77
N THR A 142 -20.37 2.78 12.64
CA THR A 142 -21.11 3.92 12.04
C THR A 142 -22.31 4.31 12.88
N GLN A 143 -23.03 3.36 13.51
CA GLN A 143 -24.10 3.63 14.45
C GLN A 143 -23.63 4.37 15.71
N GLU A 144 -22.40 4.10 16.16
CA GLU A 144 -21.75 4.82 17.26
C GLU A 144 -21.21 6.22 16.84
N GLY A 145 -21.36 6.59 15.58
CA GLY A 145 -21.01 7.91 15.07
C GLY A 145 -19.58 8.04 14.52
N PHE A 146 -18.83 6.95 14.42
CA PHE A 146 -17.50 6.97 13.79
C PHE A 146 -17.62 7.06 12.28
N LYS A 147 -16.70 7.81 11.66
CA LYS A 147 -16.52 7.81 10.22
C LYS A 147 -15.55 6.69 9.84
N VAL A 148 -16.05 5.66 9.20
CA VAL A 148 -15.32 4.41 8.91
C VAL A 148 -15.01 4.32 7.43
N PHE A 149 -13.73 4.05 7.10
CA PHE A 149 -13.35 3.58 5.78
C PHE A 149 -13.54 2.07 5.69
N PHE A 150 -14.41 1.68 4.80
CA PHE A 150 -14.69 0.29 4.44
C PHE A 150 -14.77 0.22 2.93
N SER A 151 -13.74 -0.29 2.28
CA SER A 151 -13.48 -0.16 0.85
C SER A 151 -14.71 -0.44 -0.01
N ARG A 152 -15.46 -1.50 0.31
CA ARG A 152 -16.64 -1.91 -0.43
C ARG A 152 -17.75 -0.85 -0.49
N ILE A 153 -18.03 -0.16 0.63
CA ILE A 153 -19.08 0.88 0.69
C ILE A 153 -18.50 2.24 0.34
N THR A 154 -17.34 2.57 0.90
CA THR A 154 -16.73 3.88 0.75
C THR A 154 -16.32 4.18 -0.69
N LEU A 155 -15.96 3.13 -1.47
CA LEU A 155 -15.54 3.26 -2.86
C LEU A 155 -16.67 2.99 -3.88
N GLU A 156 -17.89 2.68 -3.42
CA GLU A 156 -19.03 2.41 -4.30
C GLU A 156 -19.37 3.60 -5.20
N ASP A 157 -19.30 4.82 -4.67
CA ASP A 157 -19.53 6.06 -5.40
C ASP A 157 -18.35 6.50 -6.28
N LYS A 158 -17.22 5.78 -6.23
CA LYS A 158 -15.96 6.07 -6.93
C LYS A 158 -15.71 5.13 -8.10
N LEU A 159 -16.72 4.42 -8.57
CA LEU A 159 -16.59 3.49 -9.70
C LEU A 159 -16.06 4.20 -10.95
N GLY A 160 -15.08 3.58 -11.59
CA GLY A 160 -14.41 4.14 -12.78
C GLY A 160 -13.32 5.18 -12.49
N THR A 161 -12.94 5.35 -11.22
CA THR A 161 -11.81 6.19 -10.82
C THR A 161 -10.69 5.34 -10.20
N GLU A 162 -9.50 5.90 -10.08
CA GLU A 162 -8.39 5.29 -9.34
C GLU A 162 -8.73 5.24 -7.85
N TYR A 163 -8.48 4.12 -7.18
CA TYR A 163 -8.83 3.93 -5.75
C TYR A 163 -7.74 4.44 -4.79
N GLU A 164 -6.49 4.45 -5.22
CA GLU A 164 -5.35 4.76 -4.36
C GLU A 164 -5.45 6.13 -3.67
N PRO A 165 -5.91 7.22 -4.31
CA PRO A 165 -6.05 8.50 -3.62
C PRO A 165 -6.98 8.45 -2.40
N TYR A 166 -8.05 7.67 -2.48
CA TYR A 166 -9.03 7.49 -1.40
C TYR A 166 -8.51 6.59 -0.29
N ILE A 167 -7.82 5.50 -0.66
CA ILE A 167 -7.14 4.62 0.29
C ILE A 167 -6.06 5.40 1.04
N PHE A 168 -5.27 6.19 0.31
CA PHE A 168 -4.24 7.05 0.89
C PHE A 168 -4.83 8.05 1.89
N ALA A 169 -5.90 8.77 1.50
CA ALA A 169 -6.60 9.71 2.37
C ALA A 169 -7.10 9.04 3.66
N ALA A 170 -7.67 7.84 3.53
CA ALA A 170 -8.17 7.09 4.67
C ALA A 170 -7.06 6.59 5.58
N LEU A 171 -5.97 6.03 5.04
CA LEU A 171 -4.80 5.58 5.81
C LEU A 171 -4.17 6.72 6.60
N ASN A 172 -4.02 7.90 5.98
CA ASN A 172 -3.40 9.04 6.63
C ASN A 172 -4.31 9.72 7.67
N SER A 173 -5.62 9.76 7.44
CA SER A 173 -6.54 10.42 8.37
C SER A 173 -7.02 9.50 9.51
N ALA A 174 -7.21 8.21 9.27
CA ALA A 174 -7.71 7.29 10.29
C ALA A 174 -6.76 7.20 11.49
N LYS A 175 -7.33 7.26 12.69
CA LYS A 175 -6.59 7.09 13.96
C LYS A 175 -6.45 5.64 14.37
N VAL A 176 -7.39 4.81 13.94
CA VAL A 176 -7.43 3.38 14.25
C VAL A 176 -7.52 2.59 12.95
N MET A 177 -6.70 1.56 12.82
CA MET A 177 -6.87 0.52 11.82
C MET A 177 -7.26 -0.78 12.51
N VAL A 178 -8.35 -1.41 12.07
CA VAL A 178 -8.71 -2.77 12.44
C VAL A 178 -8.32 -3.68 11.28
N VAL A 179 -7.37 -4.60 11.52
CA VAL A 179 -6.98 -5.62 10.53
C VAL A 179 -7.67 -6.91 10.91
N LEU A 180 -8.66 -7.30 10.11
CA LEU A 180 -9.55 -8.41 10.39
C LEU A 180 -9.25 -9.62 9.52
N GLY A 181 -9.17 -10.81 10.13
CA GLY A 181 -8.98 -12.05 9.42
C GLY A 181 -9.48 -13.27 10.15
N THR A 182 -9.99 -14.24 9.37
CA THR A 182 -10.44 -15.56 9.84
C THR A 182 -9.46 -16.68 9.45
N ARG A 183 -8.38 -16.34 8.76
CA ARG A 183 -7.29 -17.25 8.36
C ARG A 183 -5.96 -16.52 8.29
N PRO A 184 -4.85 -17.19 8.67
CA PRO A 184 -3.52 -16.59 8.63
C PRO A 184 -3.14 -16.01 7.26
N GLU A 185 -3.48 -16.73 6.18
CA GLU A 185 -3.19 -16.31 4.81
C GLU A 185 -3.92 -15.04 4.38
N TYR A 186 -5.05 -14.69 5.02
CA TYR A 186 -5.79 -13.48 4.69
C TYR A 186 -5.10 -12.22 5.20
N PHE A 187 -4.45 -12.29 6.37
CA PHE A 187 -3.60 -11.21 6.87
C PHE A 187 -2.38 -10.96 5.97
N SER A 188 -1.89 -12.02 5.32
CA SER A 188 -0.71 -11.98 4.45
C SER A 188 -1.05 -11.78 2.97
N ALA A 189 -2.35 -11.66 2.63
CA ALA A 189 -2.78 -11.34 1.27
C ALA A 189 -2.18 -10.01 0.82
N VAL A 190 -1.72 -9.93 -0.43
CA VAL A 190 -0.87 -8.83 -0.94
C VAL A 190 -1.46 -7.45 -0.62
N TRP A 191 -2.73 -7.21 -0.96
CA TRP A 191 -3.37 -5.92 -0.74
C TRP A 191 -3.61 -5.62 0.74
N VAL A 192 -4.06 -6.60 1.52
CA VAL A 192 -4.24 -6.47 2.99
C VAL A 192 -2.92 -6.09 3.64
N ARG A 193 -1.84 -6.81 3.27
CA ARG A 193 -0.51 -6.53 3.78
C ARG A 193 0.00 -5.15 3.37
N ASN A 194 -0.22 -4.72 2.13
CA ASN A 194 0.16 -3.40 1.67
C ASN A 194 -0.51 -2.28 2.47
N GLU A 195 -1.77 -2.44 2.87
CA GLU A 195 -2.49 -1.46 3.68
C GLU A 195 -1.96 -1.41 5.12
N TRP A 196 -1.93 -2.55 5.83
CA TRP A 196 -1.50 -2.52 7.23
C TRP A 196 -0.01 -2.23 7.39
N SER A 197 0.87 -2.62 6.46
CA SER A 197 2.29 -2.30 6.55
C SER A 197 2.54 -0.80 6.40
N ARG A 198 1.80 -0.12 5.52
CA ARG A 198 1.83 1.35 5.40
C ARG A 198 1.38 2.02 6.68
N PHE A 199 0.30 1.54 7.29
CA PHE A 199 -0.21 2.09 8.54
C PHE A 199 0.77 1.87 9.72
N LEU A 200 1.40 0.70 9.80
CA LEU A 200 2.49 0.45 10.77
C LEU A 200 3.68 1.39 10.56
N THR A 201 3.99 1.73 9.31
CA THR A 201 5.05 2.69 9.01
C THR A 201 4.71 4.09 9.54
N LEU A 202 3.46 4.55 9.42
CA LEU A 202 3.01 5.81 10.01
C LEU A 202 3.17 5.80 11.54
N ILE A 203 2.80 4.69 12.20
CA ILE A 203 3.00 4.52 13.66
C ILE A 203 4.50 4.58 14.02
N LYS A 204 5.37 3.87 13.29
CA LYS A 204 6.82 3.89 13.49
C LYS A 204 7.44 5.28 13.31
N ASN A 205 6.86 6.09 12.43
CA ASN A 205 7.27 7.48 12.19
C ASN A 205 6.75 8.45 13.27
N GLY A 206 6.08 7.95 14.30
CA GLY A 206 5.65 8.73 15.46
C GLY A 206 4.25 9.31 15.38
N GLU A 207 3.43 8.90 14.39
CA GLU A 207 2.04 9.30 14.34
C GLU A 207 1.24 8.61 15.45
N GLN A 208 0.31 9.36 16.06
CA GLN A 208 -0.57 8.84 17.12
C GLN A 208 -1.72 8.02 16.52
N LYS A 209 -1.39 6.82 16.12
CA LYS A 209 -2.32 5.87 15.52
C LYS A 209 -2.26 4.53 16.24
N VAL A 210 -3.32 3.74 16.14
CA VAL A 210 -3.43 2.42 16.75
C VAL A 210 -3.82 1.40 15.69
N LEU A 211 -3.10 0.27 15.64
CA LEU A 211 -3.47 -0.88 14.84
C LEU A 211 -3.96 -1.99 15.78
N ILE A 212 -5.14 -2.52 15.49
CA ILE A 212 -5.79 -3.59 16.26
C ILE A 212 -5.94 -4.80 15.33
N PRO A 213 -5.15 -5.86 15.51
CA PRO A 213 -5.41 -7.14 14.88
C PRO A 213 -6.70 -7.73 15.46
N ALA A 214 -7.66 -8.09 14.62
CA ALA A 214 -8.90 -8.76 15.01
C ALA A 214 -8.99 -10.10 14.29
N TYR A 215 -9.20 -11.18 15.04
CA TYR A 215 -9.23 -12.52 14.47
C TYR A 215 -10.45 -13.29 14.96
N ARG A 216 -10.85 -14.29 14.19
CA ARG A 216 -11.92 -15.22 14.54
C ARG A 216 -11.63 -16.61 13.97
N ASP A 217 -11.98 -17.64 14.73
CA ASP A 217 -11.86 -19.06 14.34
C ASP A 217 -10.42 -19.49 13.97
N MET A 218 -9.40 -18.81 14.54
CA MET A 218 -7.99 -19.14 14.37
C MET A 218 -7.20 -18.88 15.65
N SER A 219 -5.97 -19.37 15.71
CA SER A 219 -5.10 -19.11 16.85
C SER A 219 -4.47 -17.70 16.77
N PRO A 220 -4.38 -16.95 17.88
CA PRO A 220 -3.66 -15.68 17.90
C PRO A 220 -2.16 -15.82 17.60
N TYR A 221 -1.60 -17.02 17.76
CA TYR A 221 -0.19 -17.31 17.43
C TYR A 221 0.06 -17.45 15.91
N ASP A 222 -1.01 -17.55 15.12
CA ASP A 222 -0.92 -17.62 13.66
C ASP A 222 -1.03 -16.24 12.99
N LEU A 223 -1.12 -15.16 13.80
CA LEU A 223 -1.06 -13.79 13.31
C LEU A 223 0.34 -13.46 12.74
N PRO A 224 0.45 -12.48 11.80
CA PRO A 224 1.74 -12.01 11.31
C PRO A 224 2.71 -11.65 12.45
N GLU A 225 3.99 -11.94 12.25
CA GLU A 225 5.04 -11.65 13.24
C GLU A 225 5.09 -10.16 13.61
N GLU A 226 4.77 -9.30 12.66
CA GLU A 226 4.70 -7.85 12.83
C GLU A 226 3.66 -7.42 13.87
N PHE A 227 2.69 -8.28 14.18
CA PHE A 227 1.65 -8.03 15.19
C PHE A 227 1.95 -8.65 16.56
N SER A 228 3.07 -9.37 16.71
CA SER A 228 3.42 -10.12 17.92
C SER A 228 3.47 -9.29 19.21
N HIS A 229 3.71 -7.99 19.10
CA HIS A 229 3.76 -7.04 20.20
C HIS A 229 2.45 -6.27 20.42
N LEU A 230 1.43 -6.53 19.59
CA LEU A 230 0.13 -5.87 19.67
C LEU A 230 -0.88 -6.76 20.40
N GLN A 231 -1.77 -6.13 21.16
CA GLN A 231 -2.91 -6.84 21.71
C GLN A 231 -3.94 -7.06 20.61
N ALA A 232 -4.24 -8.34 20.34
CA ALA A 232 -5.23 -8.73 19.35
C ALA A 232 -6.62 -8.95 19.99
N LEU A 233 -7.66 -8.73 19.20
CA LEU A 233 -9.05 -8.92 19.58
C LEU A 233 -9.57 -10.24 19.00
N ASP A 234 -10.09 -11.11 19.85
CA ASP A 234 -10.89 -12.29 19.47
C ASP A 234 -12.36 -11.85 19.30
N MET A 235 -12.96 -12.12 18.12
CA MET A 235 -14.28 -11.61 17.72
C MET A 235 -15.38 -12.70 17.80
#